data_f8710fc548d1fec6cc104132682cfab7
#
_entry.id   f8710fc548d1fec6cc104132682cfab7
#
_cell.length_a   1.000
_cell.length_b   1.000
_cell.length_c   1.000
_cell.angle_alpha   90.00
_cell.angle_beta   90.00
_cell.angle_gamma   90.00
#
_symmetry.space_group_name_H-M   'P 1'
#
loop_
_entity.id
_entity.type
_entity.pdbx_description
1 polymer ?
#
loop_
_entity_poly.entity_id
_entity_poly.type
_entity_poly.pdbx_seq_one_letter_code
_entity_poly.pdbx_strand_id
1 'polypeptide(L)'
;MSLPAPPATVSLPMPAPIPSPIPVPVPVPRPAPIPAPIPAAVCPNTNLVGPSLNVTGPQLMAAQAYVAQIGGQHEIDSCPGINGYGYADEAPSFTLYMSQMDGYEFTAETASDCDPTMIIRDAYGQWYFNDDGPSGLQPRLVVNGSQLNGRVDIWVGGFGGGACQGTIVFRTAAATMPSAPGASMQGCPNPSLQGMAVTTNGSILYTPANYTVLAGGTQDVGLCGLPIFASGYFQAQPNLSFFLSGMEGHGRLEIQGQSSCDTVLLVRTPSGDWYFDDDSNGNLNPMLDLYNTARLNGRLDVWVGTYSASGNCQAVIEMETWNN
;
A
#
# COMPACT_ATOMS: atom_id res chain seq x y z
N MET A 1 -4.42 -89.34 83.61
CA MET A 1 -3.23 -88.84 82.89
C MET A 1 -3.61 -87.54 82.18
N SER A 2 -3.23 -86.42 82.79
CA SER A 2 -3.52 -85.10 82.19
C SER A 2 -2.31 -84.65 81.44
N LEU A 3 -2.56 -84.20 80.21
CA LEU A 3 -1.53 -83.63 79.30
C LEU A 3 -1.21 -82.22 79.76
N PRO A 4 0.10 -81.83 79.67
CA PRO A 4 0.51 -80.45 80.01
C PRO A 4 0.06 -79.43 79.00
N ALA A 5 -0.24 -78.24 79.44
CA ALA A 5 -0.66 -77.08 78.69
C ALA A 5 0.47 -76.56 77.79
N PRO A 6 0.19 -76.05 76.58
CA PRO A 6 1.20 -75.51 75.67
C PRO A 6 1.76 -74.18 76.21
N PRO A 7 3.02 -73.86 75.90
CA PRO A 7 3.65 -72.61 76.37
C PRO A 7 3.07 -71.35 75.74
N ALA A 8 3.02 -70.30 76.53
CA ALA A 8 2.51 -68.99 76.10
C ALA A 8 3.42 -68.36 75.05
N THR A 9 2.79 -67.99 73.95
CA THR A 9 3.47 -67.22 72.91
C THR A 9 3.72 -65.79 73.34
N VAL A 10 4.98 -65.39 73.36
CA VAL A 10 5.40 -64.02 73.60
C VAL A 10 5.27 -63.26 72.29
N SER A 11 4.34 -62.29 72.20
CA SER A 11 4.25 -61.40 71.05
C SER A 11 5.30 -60.30 71.21
N LEU A 12 6.17 -60.18 70.20
CA LEU A 12 7.13 -59.08 70.11
C LEU A 12 6.40 -57.78 69.70
N PRO A 13 6.78 -56.64 70.24
CA PRO A 13 6.17 -55.35 69.85
C PRO A 13 6.52 -55.07 68.42
N MET A 14 5.46 -54.63 67.61
CA MET A 14 5.63 -54.18 66.26
C MET A 14 6.52 -52.92 66.18
N PRO A 15 7.43 -52.85 65.21
CA PRO A 15 8.24 -51.63 65.01
C PRO A 15 7.34 -50.44 64.64
N ALA A 16 7.68 -49.30 65.21
CA ALA A 16 6.97 -48.03 64.92
C ALA A 16 7.01 -47.70 63.43
N PRO A 17 5.90 -47.12 62.85
CA PRO A 17 5.87 -46.74 61.41
C PRO A 17 6.97 -45.73 61.14
N ILE A 18 7.68 -45.94 60.00
CA ILE A 18 8.69 -45.02 59.46
C ILE A 18 7.98 -43.74 59.04
N PRO A 19 8.43 -42.56 59.50
CA PRO A 19 7.81 -41.29 59.02
C PRO A 19 7.96 -41.17 57.54
N SER A 20 6.83 -40.82 56.82
CA SER A 20 6.81 -40.58 55.45
C SER A 20 7.74 -39.41 55.04
N PRO A 21 8.49 -39.50 53.93
CA PRO A 21 9.39 -38.44 53.52
C PRO A 21 8.60 -37.15 53.25
N ILE A 22 9.07 -36.04 53.78
CA ILE A 22 8.50 -34.71 53.54
C ILE A 22 8.63 -34.43 52.06
N PRO A 23 7.54 -33.98 51.34
CA PRO A 23 7.64 -33.63 49.94
C PRO A 23 8.65 -32.50 49.72
N VAL A 24 9.64 -32.74 48.89
CA VAL A 24 10.58 -31.70 48.45
C VAL A 24 9.82 -30.70 47.61
N PRO A 25 9.91 -29.40 47.89
CA PRO A 25 9.26 -28.38 47.05
C PRO A 25 9.72 -28.51 45.58
N VAL A 26 8.79 -28.70 44.67
CA VAL A 26 9.06 -28.68 43.20
C VAL A 26 9.49 -27.26 42.85
N PRO A 27 10.64 -27.07 42.18
CA PRO A 27 11.05 -25.75 41.74
C PRO A 27 9.97 -25.14 40.82
N VAL A 28 9.48 -23.96 41.17
CA VAL A 28 8.56 -23.21 40.31
C VAL A 28 9.33 -22.87 39.04
N PRO A 29 8.77 -23.19 37.82
CA PRO A 29 9.41 -22.81 36.57
C PRO A 29 9.64 -21.31 36.54
N ARG A 30 10.87 -20.89 36.27
CA ARG A 30 11.20 -19.49 36.07
C ARG A 30 10.42 -18.98 34.84
N PRO A 31 9.70 -17.85 34.92
CA PRO A 31 9.06 -17.27 33.75
C PRO A 31 10.05 -17.14 32.58
N ALA A 32 9.65 -17.53 31.39
CA ALA A 32 10.45 -17.32 30.19
C ALA A 32 10.79 -15.82 30.06
N PRO A 33 11.99 -15.46 29.60
CA PRO A 33 12.33 -14.08 29.33
C PRO A 33 11.26 -13.49 28.37
N ILE A 34 10.72 -12.33 28.72
CA ILE A 34 9.85 -11.56 27.81
C ILE A 34 10.70 -11.27 26.59
N PRO A 35 10.25 -11.61 25.36
CA PRO A 35 10.97 -11.24 24.15
C PRO A 35 11.26 -9.74 24.17
N ALA A 36 12.47 -9.35 23.80
CA ALA A 36 12.80 -7.95 23.62
C ALA A 36 11.81 -7.36 22.61
N PRO A 37 11.32 -6.11 22.79
CA PRO A 37 10.47 -5.47 21.81
C PRO A 37 11.21 -5.46 20.47
N ILE A 38 10.53 -5.90 19.42
CA ILE A 38 11.02 -5.81 18.04
C ILE A 38 11.27 -4.32 17.79
N PRO A 39 12.46 -3.90 17.33
CA PRO A 39 12.68 -2.52 16.95
C PRO A 39 11.58 -2.07 15.99
N ALA A 40 10.98 -0.90 16.24
CA ALA A 40 10.01 -0.34 15.31
C ALA A 40 10.67 -0.21 13.93
N ALA A 41 9.94 -0.56 12.87
CA ALA A 41 10.43 -0.39 11.50
C ALA A 41 10.80 1.09 11.30
N VAL A 42 11.97 1.32 10.73
CA VAL A 42 12.40 2.66 10.35
C VAL A 42 11.87 2.91 8.95
N CYS A 43 10.96 3.86 8.84
CA CYS A 43 10.25 4.17 7.59
C CYS A 43 10.63 5.56 7.07
N PRO A 44 10.35 5.87 5.80
CA PRO A 44 10.41 7.22 5.27
C PRO A 44 9.76 8.24 6.20
N ASN A 45 10.53 9.22 6.64
CA ASN A 45 10.15 10.13 7.73
C ASN A 45 9.90 11.54 7.18
N THR A 46 8.65 11.93 7.17
CA THR A 46 8.20 13.23 6.65
C THR A 46 8.58 14.43 7.52
N ASN A 47 9.09 14.20 8.74
CA ASN A 47 9.65 15.27 9.57
C ASN A 47 11.08 15.66 9.15
N LEU A 48 11.74 14.81 8.37
CA LEU A 48 13.04 15.10 7.80
C LEU A 48 12.89 15.87 6.49
N VAL A 49 13.97 16.52 6.09
CA VAL A 49 14.04 17.32 4.86
C VAL A 49 15.29 16.90 4.10
N GLY A 50 15.09 16.52 2.86
CA GLY A 50 16.19 16.23 1.92
C GLY A 50 16.75 17.52 1.26
N PRO A 51 17.66 17.37 0.31
CA PRO A 51 18.06 18.44 -0.59
C PRO A 51 16.83 19.17 -1.14
N SER A 52 16.72 20.46 -0.84
CA SER A 52 15.47 21.20 -1.08
C SER A 52 15.51 21.99 -2.39
N LEU A 53 14.44 21.92 -3.14
CA LEU A 53 14.24 22.66 -4.39
C LEU A 53 12.95 23.45 -4.33
N ASN A 54 12.99 24.72 -4.80
CA ASN A 54 11.80 25.51 -5.03
C ASN A 54 11.50 25.51 -6.52
N VAL A 55 10.36 24.98 -6.93
CA VAL A 55 10.03 24.79 -8.34
C VAL A 55 8.57 25.18 -8.61
N THR A 56 8.31 25.59 -9.86
CA THR A 56 6.95 25.88 -10.31
C THR A 56 6.59 25.00 -11.50
N GLY A 57 5.29 24.78 -11.72
CA GLY A 57 4.82 24.04 -12.88
C GLY A 57 5.42 24.54 -14.19
N PRO A 58 5.36 25.87 -14.52
CA PRO A 58 5.97 26.42 -15.71
C PRO A 58 7.50 26.20 -15.83
N GLN A 59 8.24 26.24 -14.71
CA GLN A 59 9.69 26.02 -14.74
C GLN A 59 10.04 24.57 -15.12
N LEU A 60 9.26 23.60 -14.64
CA LEU A 60 9.49 22.19 -14.91
C LEU A 60 9.01 21.75 -16.31
N MET A 61 8.39 22.61 -17.10
CA MET A 61 8.15 22.33 -18.54
C MET A 61 9.47 22.12 -19.28
N ALA A 62 10.55 22.76 -18.83
CA ALA A 62 11.91 22.37 -19.19
C ALA A 62 12.39 21.32 -18.19
N ALA A 63 12.48 20.07 -18.61
CA ALA A 63 12.90 18.96 -17.77
C ALA A 63 14.21 19.26 -17.05
N GLN A 64 14.28 18.99 -15.75
CA GLN A 64 15.44 19.22 -14.91
C GLN A 64 15.94 17.89 -14.36
N ALA A 65 17.23 17.64 -14.54
CA ALA A 65 17.88 16.40 -14.13
C ALA A 65 18.79 16.65 -12.92
N TYR A 66 18.72 15.76 -11.93
CA TYR A 66 19.51 15.80 -10.71
C TYR A 66 20.17 14.45 -10.47
N VAL A 67 21.36 14.47 -9.88
CA VAL A 67 21.99 13.24 -9.40
C VAL A 67 21.25 12.74 -8.17
N ALA A 68 20.90 11.46 -8.17
CA ALA A 68 20.28 10.78 -7.06
C ALA A 68 21.16 9.65 -6.55
N GLN A 69 21.28 9.52 -5.23
CA GLN A 69 21.72 8.28 -4.60
C GLN A 69 20.51 7.34 -4.54
N ILE A 70 20.69 6.15 -5.09
CA ILE A 70 19.65 5.12 -5.20
C ILE A 70 19.95 4.04 -4.18
N GLY A 71 18.93 3.59 -3.45
CA GLY A 71 19.05 2.59 -2.42
C GLY A 71 18.54 3.09 -1.08
N GLY A 72 18.85 2.39 -0.03
CA GLY A 72 18.43 2.71 1.33
C GLY A 72 18.77 1.57 2.28
N GLN A 73 18.61 1.83 3.58
CA GLN A 73 18.97 0.88 4.62
C GLN A 73 17.76 0.19 5.25
N HIS A 74 16.55 0.67 4.97
CA HIS A 74 15.32 0.24 5.64
C HIS A 74 14.33 -0.33 4.63
N GLU A 75 13.81 -1.52 4.93
CA GLU A 75 12.72 -2.12 4.16
C GLU A 75 11.44 -1.29 4.32
N ILE A 76 10.74 -1.06 3.22
CA ILE A 76 9.55 -0.18 3.17
C ILE A 76 8.22 -0.94 3.13
N ASP A 77 8.23 -2.23 2.87
CA ASP A 77 7.07 -3.11 2.77
C ASP A 77 6.21 -3.20 4.04
N SER A 78 6.77 -2.84 5.19
CA SER A 78 6.05 -2.74 6.46
C SER A 78 5.72 -1.29 6.87
N CYS A 79 5.95 -0.31 6.00
CA CYS A 79 5.78 1.10 6.31
C CYS A 79 4.34 1.56 6.10
N PRO A 80 3.67 2.11 7.14
CA PRO A 80 2.29 2.55 7.02
C PRO A 80 2.09 3.57 5.90
N GLY A 81 1.12 3.34 5.04
CA GLY A 81 0.74 4.24 3.96
C GLY A 81 1.56 4.13 2.69
N ILE A 82 2.62 3.34 2.68
CA ILE A 82 3.44 3.07 1.50
C ILE A 82 3.07 1.69 0.99
N ASN A 83 2.33 1.63 -0.11
CA ASN A 83 2.08 0.38 -0.81
C ASN A 83 3.23 0.14 -1.78
N GLY A 84 4.26 -0.56 -1.29
CA GLY A 84 5.48 -0.78 -2.06
C GLY A 84 6.46 -1.64 -1.30
N TYR A 85 7.51 -2.04 -1.97
CA TYR A 85 8.55 -2.91 -1.47
C TYR A 85 9.94 -2.40 -1.87
N GLY A 86 10.98 -2.97 -1.26
CA GLY A 86 12.35 -2.56 -1.46
C GLY A 86 12.90 -1.77 -0.28
N TYR A 87 13.89 -0.95 -0.51
CA TYR A 87 14.66 -0.26 0.51
C TYR A 87 14.68 1.25 0.26
N ALA A 88 14.51 2.03 1.30
CA ALA A 88 14.67 3.48 1.27
C ALA A 88 15.43 3.98 2.49
N ASP A 89 15.95 5.20 2.44
CA ASP A 89 16.47 5.89 3.60
C ASP A 89 15.33 6.58 4.39
N GLU A 90 15.57 6.88 5.65
CA GLU A 90 14.62 7.61 6.49
C GLU A 90 14.35 9.02 5.95
N ALA A 91 15.41 9.72 5.53
CA ALA A 91 15.29 11.06 4.98
C ALA A 91 14.93 11.02 3.48
N PRO A 92 14.11 11.98 2.99
CA PRO A 92 13.85 12.10 1.56
C PRO A 92 15.13 12.34 0.75
N SER A 93 15.21 11.74 -0.43
CA SER A 93 16.25 12.04 -1.41
C SER A 93 16.14 13.47 -1.94
N PHE A 94 14.89 13.98 -2.02
CA PHE A 94 14.58 15.37 -2.38
C PHE A 94 13.33 15.84 -1.63
N THR A 95 13.34 17.14 -1.26
CA THR A 95 12.15 17.85 -0.79
C THR A 95 11.87 18.99 -1.75
N LEU A 96 10.74 18.92 -2.46
CA LEU A 96 10.32 19.95 -3.40
C LEU A 96 9.29 20.86 -2.73
N TYR A 97 9.50 22.18 -2.78
CA TYR A 97 8.48 23.15 -2.48
C TYR A 97 7.90 23.65 -3.81
N MET A 98 6.73 23.15 -4.12
CA MET A 98 6.11 23.32 -5.44
C MET A 98 4.99 24.35 -5.38
N SER A 99 4.85 25.12 -6.47
CA SER A 99 3.75 26.09 -6.63
C SER A 99 3.36 26.24 -8.10
N GLN A 100 2.18 26.82 -8.35
CA GLN A 100 1.65 26.97 -9.70
C GLN A 100 1.58 25.64 -10.46
N MET A 101 1.21 24.58 -9.75
CA MET A 101 1.13 23.24 -10.31
C MET A 101 -0.23 22.94 -10.94
N ASP A 102 -1.26 23.75 -10.67
CA ASP A 102 -2.58 23.56 -11.24
C ASP A 102 -2.53 23.60 -12.78
N GLY A 103 -3.22 22.65 -13.43
CA GLY A 103 -3.22 22.51 -14.88
C GLY A 103 -1.97 21.87 -15.46
N TYR A 104 -1.09 21.32 -14.61
CA TYR A 104 0.07 20.53 -15.01
C TYR A 104 -0.05 19.09 -14.52
N GLU A 105 0.61 18.21 -15.25
CA GLU A 105 0.95 16.85 -14.84
C GLU A 105 2.44 16.83 -14.53
N PHE A 106 2.81 16.37 -13.34
CA PHE A 106 4.19 16.24 -12.93
C PHE A 106 4.67 14.82 -13.16
N THR A 107 5.85 14.68 -13.72
CA THR A 107 6.53 13.41 -13.89
C THR A 107 7.86 13.43 -13.15
N ALA A 108 8.11 12.41 -12.33
CA ALA A 108 9.43 12.04 -11.83
C ALA A 108 9.83 10.69 -12.44
N GLU A 109 11.05 10.60 -12.98
CA GLU A 109 11.56 9.40 -13.65
C GLU A 109 13.03 9.24 -13.34
N THR A 110 13.49 8.02 -13.07
CA THR A 110 14.91 7.72 -12.85
C THR A 110 15.57 7.17 -14.11
N ALA A 111 16.91 7.28 -14.14
CA ALA A 111 17.77 6.60 -15.10
C ALA A 111 19.05 6.16 -14.40
N SER A 112 19.31 4.85 -14.37
CA SER A 112 20.47 4.24 -13.71
C SER A 112 20.77 2.87 -14.28
N ASP A 113 21.93 2.31 -13.90
CA ASP A 113 22.31 0.93 -14.21
C ASP A 113 21.85 -0.07 -13.13
N CYS A 114 21.14 0.38 -12.10
CA CYS A 114 20.59 -0.44 -11.04
C CYS A 114 19.05 -0.47 -11.10
N ASP A 115 18.45 -1.15 -10.17
CA ASP A 115 17.01 -1.35 -10.02
C ASP A 115 16.49 -0.44 -8.89
N PRO A 116 16.07 0.80 -9.20
CA PRO A 116 15.58 1.76 -8.22
C PRO A 116 14.11 1.56 -7.91
N THR A 117 13.69 2.03 -6.74
CA THR A 117 12.31 2.27 -6.39
C THR A 117 12.07 3.77 -6.19
N MET A 118 10.86 4.23 -6.36
CA MET A 118 10.50 5.63 -6.13
C MET A 118 9.27 5.75 -5.25
N ILE A 119 9.37 6.60 -4.25
CA ILE A 119 8.25 6.95 -3.38
C ILE A 119 8.07 8.46 -3.46
N ILE A 120 6.85 8.91 -3.64
CA ILE A 120 6.47 10.32 -3.55
C ILE A 120 5.42 10.46 -2.46
N ARG A 121 5.57 11.48 -1.61
CA ARG A 121 4.51 11.95 -0.74
C ARG A 121 4.13 13.36 -1.15
N ASP A 122 2.89 13.53 -1.55
CA ASP A 122 2.39 14.81 -2.04
C ASP A 122 2.11 15.83 -0.93
N ALA A 123 1.70 17.04 -1.32
CA ALA A 123 1.43 18.13 -0.41
C ALA A 123 0.22 17.88 0.51
N TYR A 124 -0.62 16.89 0.22
CA TYR A 124 -1.79 16.51 1.00
C TYR A 124 -1.59 15.24 1.82
N GLY A 125 -0.40 14.62 1.69
CA GLY A 125 -0.03 13.44 2.47
C GLY A 125 -0.30 12.11 1.80
N GLN A 126 -0.74 12.10 0.53
CA GLN A 126 -0.90 10.88 -0.26
C GLN A 126 0.47 10.34 -0.65
N TRP A 127 0.63 9.02 -0.54
CA TRP A 127 1.81 8.29 -0.95
C TRP A 127 1.61 7.67 -2.33
N TYR A 128 2.66 7.69 -3.13
CA TYR A 128 2.75 7.04 -4.44
C TYR A 128 4.03 6.21 -4.46
N PHE A 129 3.95 5.03 -5.02
CA PHE A 129 5.09 4.12 -5.18
C PHE A 129 5.16 3.61 -6.62
N ASN A 130 6.34 3.39 -7.11
CA ASN A 130 6.61 2.67 -8.36
C ASN A 130 8.07 2.20 -8.36
N ASP A 131 8.32 1.01 -8.91
CA ASP A 131 9.66 0.44 -9.10
C ASP A 131 10.01 0.23 -10.57
N ASP A 132 9.01 -0.04 -11.40
CA ASP A 132 9.13 -0.25 -12.83
C ASP A 132 8.40 0.83 -13.64
N GLY A 133 8.92 1.15 -14.80
CA GLY A 133 8.32 2.13 -15.70
C GLY A 133 8.41 1.70 -17.16
N PRO A 134 7.98 2.56 -18.08
CA PRO A 134 8.05 2.26 -19.52
C PRO A 134 9.47 1.98 -20.02
N SER A 135 10.49 2.38 -19.26
CA SER A 135 11.92 2.17 -19.56
C SER A 135 12.48 0.90 -18.90
N GLY A 136 11.64 -0.05 -18.49
CA GLY A 136 12.01 -1.26 -17.76
C GLY A 136 12.16 -0.99 -16.26
N LEU A 137 13.20 -1.50 -15.63
CA LEU A 137 13.47 -1.38 -14.19
C LEU A 137 13.71 0.06 -13.70
N GLN A 138 13.17 1.07 -14.37
CA GLN A 138 13.35 2.47 -14.00
C GLN A 138 11.99 3.08 -13.64
N PRO A 139 11.74 3.37 -12.35
CA PRO A 139 10.47 3.90 -11.90
C PRO A 139 10.14 5.24 -12.54
N ARG A 140 8.87 5.39 -12.85
CA ARG A 140 8.28 6.62 -13.31
C ARG A 140 6.95 6.85 -12.61
N LEU A 141 6.87 7.95 -11.87
CA LEU A 141 5.62 8.41 -11.25
C LEU A 141 5.09 9.64 -11.96
N VAL A 142 3.81 9.63 -12.22
CA VAL A 142 3.06 10.75 -12.79
C VAL A 142 1.99 11.16 -11.79
N VAL A 143 2.01 12.43 -11.37
CA VAL A 143 1.10 12.95 -10.34
C VAL A 143 0.42 14.22 -10.86
N ASN A 144 -0.88 14.32 -10.61
CA ASN A 144 -1.64 15.51 -10.96
C ASN A 144 -1.10 16.72 -10.19
N GLY A 145 -0.80 17.80 -10.90
CA GLY A 145 -0.20 18.99 -10.30
C GLY A 145 -1.03 19.63 -9.21
N SER A 146 -2.35 19.53 -9.26
CA SER A 146 -3.22 20.05 -8.19
C SER A 146 -2.93 19.43 -6.81
N GLN A 147 -2.34 18.24 -6.76
CA GLN A 147 -1.91 17.55 -5.54
C GLN A 147 -0.57 18.05 -5.01
N LEU A 148 0.16 18.82 -5.78
CA LEU A 148 1.58 19.11 -5.55
C LEU A 148 1.85 20.54 -5.11
N ASN A 149 0.82 21.42 -4.99
CA ASN A 149 1.03 22.76 -4.47
C ASN A 149 1.36 22.72 -2.98
N GLY A 150 2.63 22.86 -2.62
CA GLY A 150 3.16 22.75 -1.27
C GLY A 150 4.44 21.93 -1.18
N ARG A 151 4.64 21.27 -0.04
CA ARG A 151 5.79 20.38 0.18
C ARG A 151 5.51 18.99 -0.41
N VAL A 152 6.43 18.52 -1.22
CA VAL A 152 6.45 17.17 -1.81
C VAL A 152 7.78 16.52 -1.47
N ASP A 153 7.74 15.36 -0.87
CA ASP A 153 8.92 14.60 -0.51
C ASP A 153 9.09 13.40 -1.45
N ILE A 154 10.32 13.15 -1.90
CA ILE A 154 10.65 12.09 -2.85
C ILE A 154 11.80 11.27 -2.28
N TRP A 155 11.59 9.96 -2.19
CA TRP A 155 12.63 8.98 -1.88
C TRP A 155 12.97 8.18 -3.13
N VAL A 156 14.26 8.04 -3.42
CA VAL A 156 14.78 7.19 -4.50
C VAL A 156 15.46 6.01 -3.81
N GLY A 157 14.71 4.96 -3.66
CA GLY A 157 15.12 3.72 -3.03
C GLY A 157 15.76 2.74 -4.01
N GLY A 158 15.94 1.49 -3.58
CA GLY A 158 16.37 0.37 -4.42
C GLY A 158 15.50 -0.84 -4.19
N PHE A 159 15.23 -1.60 -5.25
CA PHE A 159 14.51 -2.88 -5.13
C PHE A 159 15.29 -3.87 -4.26
N GLY A 160 16.61 -3.92 -4.42
CA GLY A 160 17.52 -4.69 -3.56
C GLY A 160 18.32 -3.79 -2.62
N GLY A 161 18.91 -4.37 -1.55
CA GLY A 161 19.68 -3.63 -0.53
C GLY A 161 21.04 -3.06 -0.99
N GLY A 162 21.24 -2.86 -2.29
CA GLY A 162 22.45 -2.25 -2.87
C GLY A 162 22.28 -0.73 -3.06
N ALA A 163 23.41 0.00 -2.92
CA ALA A 163 23.43 1.43 -3.23
C ALA A 163 24.11 1.69 -4.57
N CYS A 164 23.54 2.56 -5.38
CA CYS A 164 24.15 3.04 -6.61
C CYS A 164 23.85 4.53 -6.84
N GLN A 165 24.43 5.10 -7.89
CA GLN A 165 24.16 6.46 -8.28
C GLN A 165 23.42 6.47 -9.63
N GLY A 166 22.43 7.34 -9.74
CA GLY A 166 21.67 7.54 -10.98
C GLY A 166 21.25 8.99 -11.13
N THR A 167 20.36 9.20 -12.06
CA THR A 167 19.75 10.51 -12.33
C THR A 167 18.26 10.42 -12.11
N ILE A 168 17.68 11.43 -11.48
CA ILE A 168 16.24 11.63 -11.45
C ILE A 168 15.89 12.86 -12.29
N VAL A 169 14.85 12.76 -13.08
CA VAL A 169 14.37 13.84 -13.94
C VAL A 169 13.00 14.29 -13.45
N PHE A 170 12.86 15.57 -13.19
CA PHE A 170 11.59 16.22 -12.89
C PHE A 170 11.11 17.01 -14.10
N ARG A 171 9.89 16.84 -14.50
CA ARG A 171 9.28 17.61 -15.57
C ARG A 171 7.77 17.80 -15.33
N THR A 172 7.22 18.81 -15.97
CA THR A 172 5.79 18.97 -16.11
C THR A 172 5.38 19.01 -17.59
N ALA A 173 4.19 18.57 -17.84
CA ALA A 173 3.48 18.84 -19.09
C ALA A 173 2.16 19.55 -18.74
N ALA A 174 1.63 20.34 -19.67
CA ALA A 174 0.26 20.81 -19.48
C ALA A 174 -0.64 19.58 -19.27
N ALA A 175 -1.37 19.56 -18.14
CA ALA A 175 -2.34 18.51 -17.93
C ALA A 175 -3.24 18.51 -19.17
N THR A 176 -3.25 17.42 -19.89
CA THR A 176 -4.24 17.23 -20.92
C THR A 176 -5.57 17.23 -20.18
N MET A 177 -6.25 18.40 -20.19
CA MET A 177 -7.66 18.37 -19.82
C MET A 177 -8.25 17.22 -20.63
N PRO A 178 -9.07 16.35 -20.03
CA PRO A 178 -9.82 15.41 -20.84
C PRO A 178 -10.47 16.27 -21.92
N SER A 179 -9.96 16.12 -23.16
CA SER A 179 -10.49 16.82 -24.32
C SER A 179 -11.99 16.60 -24.29
N ALA A 180 -12.76 17.69 -24.45
CA ALA A 180 -14.20 17.65 -24.49
C ALA A 180 -14.66 16.38 -25.24
N PRO A 181 -15.75 15.72 -24.81
CA PRO A 181 -16.08 14.35 -25.21
C PRO A 181 -16.15 14.24 -26.73
N GLY A 182 -15.08 13.75 -27.34
CA GLY A 182 -14.92 13.76 -28.82
C GLY A 182 -13.89 12.79 -29.37
N ALA A 183 -13.07 12.16 -28.56
CA ALA A 183 -12.22 11.06 -29.03
C ALA A 183 -11.92 10.12 -27.85
N SER A 184 -12.95 9.45 -27.32
CA SER A 184 -12.72 8.25 -26.55
C SER A 184 -12.07 7.24 -27.48
N MET A 185 -10.82 6.80 -27.23
CA MET A 185 -10.37 5.54 -27.78
C MET A 185 -11.40 4.51 -27.31
N GLN A 186 -12.09 3.92 -28.28
CA GLN A 186 -13.21 3.03 -28.01
C GLN A 186 -12.72 1.86 -27.17
N GLY A 187 -13.17 1.78 -25.92
CA GLY A 187 -12.78 0.73 -24.97
C GLY A 187 -11.98 1.15 -23.74
N CYS A 188 -11.29 2.30 -23.75
CA CYS A 188 -10.55 2.80 -22.59
C CYS A 188 -11.45 3.15 -21.39
N PRO A 189 -10.97 3.00 -20.13
CA PRO A 189 -11.68 3.43 -18.94
C PRO A 189 -12.25 4.85 -19.10
N ASN A 190 -13.57 4.96 -19.03
CA ASN A 190 -14.29 6.19 -19.34
C ASN A 190 -15.09 6.67 -18.11
N PRO A 191 -14.65 7.74 -17.43
CA PRO A 191 -15.32 8.25 -16.24
C PRO A 191 -16.68 8.92 -16.55
N SER A 192 -17.03 9.14 -17.83
CA SER A 192 -18.36 9.59 -18.19
C SER A 192 -19.42 8.49 -18.09
N LEU A 193 -18.99 7.23 -18.08
CA LEU A 193 -19.84 6.08 -17.83
C LEU A 193 -19.98 5.86 -16.33
N GLN A 194 -21.04 5.18 -15.92
CA GLN A 194 -21.31 4.84 -14.53
C GLN A 194 -21.40 3.33 -14.39
N GLY A 195 -20.65 2.79 -13.45
CA GLY A 195 -20.73 1.39 -13.04
C GLY A 195 -21.93 1.09 -12.17
N MET A 196 -21.92 -0.06 -11.50
CA MET A 196 -22.90 -0.37 -10.47
C MET A 196 -22.85 0.71 -9.38
N ALA A 197 -23.92 1.45 -9.21
CA ALA A 197 -23.98 2.58 -8.28
C ALA A 197 -24.10 2.09 -6.83
N VAL A 198 -23.22 2.58 -5.96
CA VAL A 198 -23.22 2.32 -4.52
C VAL A 198 -23.20 3.66 -3.79
N THR A 199 -24.22 3.94 -2.98
CA THR A 199 -24.22 5.11 -2.10
C THR A 199 -23.87 4.66 -0.68
N THR A 200 -22.81 5.24 -0.10
CA THR A 200 -22.31 4.88 1.22
C THR A 200 -21.61 6.07 1.88
N ASN A 201 -21.10 5.88 3.09
CA ASN A 201 -20.34 6.92 3.81
C ASN A 201 -19.20 6.29 4.63
N GLY A 202 -18.29 7.15 5.09
CA GLY A 202 -17.12 6.70 5.83
C GLY A 202 -17.45 5.86 7.06
N SER A 203 -18.49 6.22 7.81
CA SER A 203 -18.86 5.48 9.03
C SER A 203 -19.45 4.09 8.73
N ILE A 204 -20.17 3.93 7.62
CA ILE A 204 -20.67 2.62 7.18
C ILE A 204 -19.49 1.74 6.73
N LEU A 205 -18.56 2.31 5.99
CA LEU A 205 -17.37 1.61 5.50
C LEU A 205 -16.34 1.29 6.60
N TYR A 206 -16.54 1.77 7.83
CA TYR A 206 -15.73 1.32 8.98
C TYR A 206 -15.95 -0.17 9.32
N THR A 207 -16.96 -0.76 8.74
CA THR A 207 -17.13 -2.22 8.64
C THR A 207 -16.88 -2.60 7.18
N PRO A 208 -15.95 -3.51 6.91
CA PRO A 208 -15.60 -3.90 5.54
C PRO A 208 -16.83 -4.27 4.71
N ALA A 209 -16.94 -3.69 3.52
CA ALA A 209 -18.02 -3.94 2.58
C ALA A 209 -17.51 -4.61 1.31
N ASN A 210 -18.10 -5.74 0.95
CA ASN A 210 -17.66 -6.58 -0.16
C ASN A 210 -18.60 -6.49 -1.37
N TYR A 211 -18.00 -6.34 -2.56
CA TYR A 211 -18.71 -6.21 -3.83
C TYR A 211 -18.14 -7.20 -4.84
N THR A 212 -18.98 -8.12 -5.31
CA THR A 212 -18.58 -9.07 -6.36
C THR A 212 -18.69 -8.41 -7.72
N VAL A 213 -17.61 -8.48 -8.50
CA VAL A 213 -17.50 -7.92 -9.85
C VAL A 213 -16.90 -8.93 -10.82
N LEU A 214 -17.05 -8.66 -12.12
CA LEU A 214 -16.35 -9.37 -13.16
C LEU A 214 -15.12 -8.53 -13.56
N ALA A 215 -13.94 -9.00 -13.20
CA ALA A 215 -12.67 -8.38 -13.58
C ALA A 215 -12.34 -8.67 -15.04
N GLY A 216 -11.60 -7.77 -15.66
CA GLY A 216 -11.11 -7.91 -17.04
C GLY A 216 -11.71 -6.91 -18.00
N GLY A 217 -11.34 -7.06 -19.25
CA GLY A 217 -11.73 -6.21 -20.37
C GLY A 217 -10.92 -6.54 -21.61
N THR A 218 -11.13 -5.76 -22.65
CA THR A 218 -10.45 -5.95 -23.94
C THR A 218 -9.45 -4.86 -24.27
N GLN A 219 -9.42 -3.79 -23.48
CA GLN A 219 -8.59 -2.63 -23.75
C GLN A 219 -7.34 -2.64 -22.87
N ASP A 220 -6.18 -2.68 -23.51
CA ASP A 220 -4.90 -2.43 -22.85
C ASP A 220 -4.87 -0.97 -22.36
N VAL A 221 -4.86 -0.80 -21.04
CA VAL A 221 -4.90 0.51 -20.40
C VAL A 221 -3.62 1.32 -20.64
N GLY A 222 -2.50 0.66 -20.86
CA GLY A 222 -1.23 1.33 -21.19
C GLY A 222 -1.31 2.14 -22.49
N LEU A 223 -2.28 1.85 -23.36
CA LEU A 223 -2.53 2.58 -24.60
C LEU A 223 -3.57 3.71 -24.44
N CYS A 224 -4.15 3.86 -23.26
CA CYS A 224 -5.27 4.79 -23.03
C CYS A 224 -4.87 6.24 -22.73
N GLY A 225 -3.58 6.50 -22.54
CA GLY A 225 -3.09 7.85 -22.23
C GLY A 225 -3.61 8.39 -20.90
N LEU A 226 -3.78 7.53 -19.90
CA LEU A 226 -4.10 7.96 -18.54
C LEU A 226 -2.95 8.80 -17.98
N PRO A 227 -3.22 9.73 -17.04
CA PRO A 227 -2.18 10.57 -16.43
C PRO A 227 -1.33 9.83 -15.39
N ILE A 228 -1.38 8.51 -15.39
CA ILE A 228 -0.59 7.62 -14.54
C ILE A 228 -0.09 6.44 -15.37
N PHE A 229 0.96 5.77 -14.89
CA PHE A 229 1.30 4.44 -15.39
C PHE A 229 0.26 3.45 -14.89
N ALA A 230 -0.28 2.66 -15.81
CA ALA A 230 -1.19 1.56 -15.51
C ALA A 230 -1.00 0.45 -16.56
N SER A 231 -1.13 -0.79 -16.16
CA SER A 231 -1.01 -1.99 -17.00
C SER A 231 -2.27 -2.85 -16.91
N GLY A 232 -2.42 -3.78 -17.83
CA GLY A 232 -3.55 -4.71 -17.83
C GLY A 232 -4.72 -4.30 -18.71
N TYR A 233 -5.76 -5.12 -18.66
CA TYR A 233 -6.89 -5.06 -19.60
C TYR A 233 -8.16 -4.71 -18.86
N PHE A 234 -8.80 -3.64 -19.29
CA PHE A 234 -9.99 -3.09 -18.66
C PHE A 234 -11.16 -2.96 -19.65
N GLN A 235 -12.35 -2.80 -19.09
CA GLN A 235 -13.53 -2.35 -19.83
C GLN A 235 -13.67 -0.84 -19.74
N ALA A 236 -14.41 -0.23 -20.68
CA ALA A 236 -14.63 1.22 -20.67
C ALA A 236 -15.45 1.68 -19.46
N GLN A 237 -16.46 0.92 -19.08
CA GLN A 237 -17.34 1.25 -17.97
C GLN A 237 -16.72 0.83 -16.65
N PRO A 238 -16.77 1.67 -15.59
CA PRO A 238 -16.38 1.24 -14.24
C PRO A 238 -17.17 0.00 -13.80
N ASN A 239 -16.54 -0.88 -13.05
CA ASN A 239 -17.28 -1.97 -12.39
C ASN A 239 -18.19 -1.41 -11.31
N LEU A 240 -17.71 -0.44 -10.54
CA LEU A 240 -18.41 0.19 -9.43
C LEU A 240 -18.28 1.72 -9.51
N SER A 241 -19.34 2.42 -9.16
CA SER A 241 -19.33 3.87 -8.96
C SER A 241 -19.87 4.17 -7.58
N PHE A 242 -18.99 4.56 -6.67
CA PHE A 242 -19.35 4.91 -5.30
C PHE A 242 -19.71 6.40 -5.22
N PHE A 243 -20.79 6.69 -4.51
CA PHE A 243 -21.17 8.04 -4.11
C PHE A 243 -20.93 8.16 -2.61
N LEU A 244 -19.74 8.68 -2.28
CA LEU A 244 -19.20 8.75 -0.93
C LEU A 244 -19.58 10.05 -0.23
N SER A 245 -19.79 9.97 1.09
CA SER A 245 -20.02 11.13 1.96
C SER A 245 -19.48 10.88 3.36
N GLY A 246 -19.23 11.96 4.13
CA GLY A 246 -18.75 11.85 5.51
C GLY A 246 -17.42 11.12 5.63
N MET A 247 -16.54 11.33 4.66
CA MET A 247 -15.22 10.68 4.61
C MET A 247 -14.18 11.40 5.49
N GLU A 248 -14.39 12.67 5.82
CA GLU A 248 -13.46 13.54 6.54
C GLU A 248 -13.13 13.09 7.97
N GLY A 249 -13.92 12.18 8.54
CA GLY A 249 -13.70 11.64 9.89
C GLY A 249 -12.72 10.46 9.96
N HIS A 250 -12.17 10.03 8.83
CA HIS A 250 -11.35 8.82 8.72
C HIS A 250 -9.94 9.14 8.23
N GLY A 251 -8.97 8.30 8.59
CA GLY A 251 -7.58 8.49 8.20
C GLY A 251 -7.27 8.01 6.78
N ARG A 252 -7.88 6.90 6.38
CA ARG A 252 -7.70 6.34 5.03
C ARG A 252 -8.97 5.58 4.58
N LEU A 253 -9.08 5.44 3.26
CA LEU A 253 -9.96 4.48 2.59
C LEU A 253 -9.08 3.42 1.93
N GLU A 254 -9.27 2.17 2.32
CA GLU A 254 -8.63 1.02 1.70
C GLU A 254 -9.59 0.39 0.69
N ILE A 255 -9.06 0.04 -0.49
CA ILE A 255 -9.78 -0.65 -1.55
C ILE A 255 -8.91 -1.83 -1.97
N GLN A 256 -9.33 -3.05 -1.70
CA GLN A 256 -8.57 -4.23 -2.05
C GLN A 256 -9.36 -5.20 -2.93
N GLY A 257 -8.64 -5.86 -3.85
CA GLY A 257 -9.17 -6.93 -4.68
C GLY A 257 -8.82 -8.29 -4.11
N GLN A 258 -9.72 -9.26 -4.30
CA GLN A 258 -9.47 -10.68 -4.04
C GLN A 258 -10.00 -11.50 -5.20
N SER A 259 -9.13 -12.30 -5.82
CA SER A 259 -9.46 -13.15 -6.95
C SER A 259 -8.52 -14.36 -7.01
N SER A 260 -8.91 -15.38 -7.75
CA SER A 260 -8.01 -16.46 -8.18
C SER A 260 -7.23 -16.12 -9.46
N CYS A 261 -7.54 -15.00 -10.09
CA CYS A 261 -6.83 -14.48 -11.25
C CYS A 261 -5.89 -13.36 -10.82
N ASP A 262 -4.92 -13.11 -11.67
CA ASP A 262 -4.06 -11.95 -11.63
C ASP A 262 -4.88 -10.71 -12.03
N THR A 263 -5.31 -9.94 -11.01
CA THR A 263 -6.22 -8.81 -11.18
C THR A 263 -5.52 -7.48 -10.93
N VAL A 264 -6.01 -6.45 -11.57
CA VAL A 264 -5.49 -5.08 -11.46
C VAL A 264 -6.62 -4.12 -11.11
N LEU A 265 -6.29 -3.10 -10.33
CA LEU A 265 -7.23 -2.12 -9.81
C LEU A 265 -6.91 -0.73 -10.35
N LEU A 266 -7.91 -0.08 -10.92
CA LEU A 266 -7.82 1.31 -11.36
C LEU A 266 -8.94 2.10 -10.69
N VAL A 267 -8.59 3.20 -10.03
CA VAL A 267 -9.53 4.04 -9.28
C VAL A 267 -9.43 5.47 -9.75
N ARG A 268 -10.58 6.12 -9.91
CA ARG A 268 -10.65 7.56 -10.14
C ARG A 268 -11.45 8.23 -9.02
N THR A 269 -10.83 9.18 -8.35
CA THR A 269 -11.42 9.91 -7.23
C THR A 269 -12.39 11.01 -7.67
N PRO A 270 -13.20 11.58 -6.75
CA PRO A 270 -14.04 12.74 -7.04
C PRO A 270 -13.26 13.97 -7.51
N SER A 271 -12.01 14.15 -7.06
CA SER A 271 -11.12 15.22 -7.52
C SER A 271 -10.56 15.01 -8.93
N GLY A 272 -10.75 13.81 -9.52
CA GLY A 272 -10.28 13.47 -10.85
C GLY A 272 -8.95 12.77 -10.89
N ASP A 273 -8.36 12.49 -9.73
CA ASP A 273 -7.08 11.79 -9.61
C ASP A 273 -7.23 10.30 -9.88
N TRP A 274 -6.22 9.72 -10.52
CA TRP A 274 -6.17 8.32 -10.85
C TRP A 274 -5.16 7.57 -9.99
N TYR A 275 -5.50 6.35 -9.60
CA TYR A 275 -4.65 5.42 -8.84
C TYR A 275 -4.72 4.06 -9.49
N PHE A 276 -3.60 3.36 -9.47
CA PHE A 276 -3.46 2.01 -10.03
C PHE A 276 -2.66 1.14 -9.08
N ASP A 277 -3.03 -0.12 -9.01
CA ASP A 277 -2.27 -1.17 -8.33
C ASP A 277 -2.55 -2.54 -8.94
N ASP A 278 -1.58 -3.45 -8.87
CA ASP A 278 -1.70 -4.82 -9.36
C ASP A 278 -1.49 -5.90 -8.29
N ASP A 279 -0.50 -5.78 -7.40
CA ASP A 279 -0.05 -6.88 -6.55
C ASP A 279 0.06 -6.57 -5.04
N SER A 280 -0.23 -5.35 -4.58
CA SER A 280 0.05 -4.92 -3.21
C SER A 280 -0.72 -5.69 -2.11
N ASN A 281 -1.79 -6.40 -2.45
CA ASN A 281 -2.52 -7.30 -1.53
C ASN A 281 -1.94 -8.73 -1.49
N GLY A 282 -0.85 -8.99 -2.22
CA GLY A 282 -0.26 -10.32 -2.37
C GLY A 282 -1.09 -11.30 -3.20
N ASN A 283 -0.47 -12.41 -3.59
CA ASN A 283 -1.10 -13.43 -4.45
C ASN A 283 -1.69 -12.87 -5.76
N LEU A 284 -1.02 -11.90 -6.37
CA LEU A 284 -1.45 -11.24 -7.61
C LEU A 284 -2.80 -10.51 -7.46
N ASN A 285 -3.02 -9.91 -6.30
CA ASN A 285 -4.22 -9.12 -6.00
C ASN A 285 -3.85 -7.69 -5.64
N PRO A 286 -4.63 -6.71 -6.12
CA PRO A 286 -4.35 -5.30 -5.91
C PRO A 286 -4.90 -4.77 -4.58
N MET A 287 -4.26 -3.72 -4.06
CA MET A 287 -4.75 -2.93 -2.93
C MET A 287 -4.32 -1.47 -3.06
N LEU A 288 -5.25 -0.56 -2.81
CA LEU A 288 -5.00 0.88 -2.77
C LEU A 288 -5.42 1.47 -1.43
N ASP A 289 -4.52 2.22 -0.81
CA ASP A 289 -4.79 3.07 0.34
C ASP A 289 -4.91 4.54 -0.10
N LEU A 290 -6.09 5.11 0.07
CA LEU A 290 -6.36 6.51 -0.26
C LEU A 290 -6.40 7.34 1.02
N TYR A 291 -5.42 8.21 1.18
CA TYR A 291 -5.33 9.17 2.28
C TYR A 291 -6.03 10.50 1.91
N ASN A 292 -6.10 11.45 2.85
CA ASN A 292 -6.84 12.70 2.68
C ASN A 292 -8.32 12.48 2.31
N THR A 293 -8.97 11.64 3.09
CA THR A 293 -10.32 11.14 2.88
C THR A 293 -11.38 12.24 2.72
N ALA A 294 -11.14 13.43 3.28
CA ALA A 294 -12.03 14.59 3.09
C ALA A 294 -12.26 14.93 1.60
N ARG A 295 -11.31 14.63 0.72
CA ARG A 295 -11.41 14.84 -0.73
C ARG A 295 -12.11 13.71 -1.47
N LEU A 296 -12.44 12.63 -0.78
CA LEU A 296 -13.14 11.48 -1.36
C LEU A 296 -14.67 11.61 -1.31
N ASN A 297 -15.21 12.69 -0.72
CA ASN A 297 -16.64 12.96 -0.81
C ASN A 297 -17.05 13.25 -2.26
N GLY A 298 -17.99 12.49 -2.76
CA GLY A 298 -18.45 12.57 -4.15
C GLY A 298 -18.37 11.22 -4.88
N ARG A 299 -18.24 11.26 -6.21
CA ARG A 299 -18.20 10.06 -7.04
C ARG A 299 -16.77 9.53 -7.16
N LEU A 300 -16.56 8.29 -6.72
CA LEU A 300 -15.35 7.51 -6.89
C LEU A 300 -15.67 6.32 -7.79
N ASP A 301 -14.92 6.17 -8.88
CA ASP A 301 -15.10 5.09 -9.84
C ASP A 301 -13.99 4.04 -9.70
N VAL A 302 -14.39 2.77 -9.76
CA VAL A 302 -13.50 1.61 -9.64
C VAL A 302 -13.64 0.73 -10.87
N TRP A 303 -12.52 0.50 -11.55
CA TRP A 303 -12.38 -0.51 -12.59
C TRP A 303 -11.54 -1.65 -12.08
N VAL A 304 -11.94 -2.88 -12.37
CA VAL A 304 -11.21 -4.09 -12.03
C VAL A 304 -10.86 -4.81 -13.32
N GLY A 305 -9.59 -4.82 -13.63
CA GLY A 305 -9.04 -5.45 -14.82
C GLY A 305 -8.38 -6.79 -14.52
N THR A 306 -7.75 -7.36 -15.55
CA THR A 306 -6.81 -8.48 -15.44
C THR A 306 -5.46 -8.05 -15.99
N TYR A 307 -4.37 -8.49 -15.34
CA TYR A 307 -3.01 -8.15 -15.79
C TYR A 307 -2.74 -8.61 -17.22
N SER A 308 -3.22 -9.78 -17.58
CA SER A 308 -3.10 -10.34 -18.93
C SER A 308 -4.44 -10.36 -19.67
N ALA A 309 -4.39 -10.37 -21.02
CA ALA A 309 -5.55 -10.44 -21.91
C ALA A 309 -6.37 -11.75 -21.81
N SER A 310 -6.24 -12.51 -20.75
CA SER A 310 -6.72 -13.89 -20.62
C SER A 310 -8.21 -14.06 -20.35
N GLY A 311 -8.99 -13.00 -20.39
CA GLY A 311 -10.45 -13.07 -20.24
C GLY A 311 -10.95 -12.52 -18.91
N ASN A 312 -12.25 -12.71 -18.68
CA ASN A 312 -12.90 -12.20 -17.47
C ASN A 312 -12.85 -13.23 -16.34
N CYS A 313 -12.63 -12.77 -15.11
CA CYS A 313 -12.77 -13.59 -13.93
C CYS A 313 -13.53 -12.90 -12.80
N GLN A 314 -14.08 -13.68 -11.88
CA GLN A 314 -14.78 -13.14 -10.73
C GLN A 314 -13.77 -12.61 -9.71
N ALA A 315 -14.01 -11.39 -9.24
CA ALA A 315 -13.26 -10.77 -8.16
C ALA A 315 -14.21 -10.21 -7.10
N VAL A 316 -13.73 -10.13 -5.88
CA VAL A 316 -14.39 -9.43 -4.78
C VAL A 316 -13.59 -8.17 -4.50
N ILE A 317 -14.25 -7.02 -4.49
CA ILE A 317 -13.67 -5.76 -4.07
C ILE A 317 -14.18 -5.48 -2.66
N GLU A 318 -13.25 -5.35 -1.73
CA GLU A 318 -13.54 -4.91 -0.36
C GLU A 318 -13.18 -3.43 -0.22
N MET A 319 -14.05 -2.70 0.46
CA MET A 319 -13.82 -1.30 0.82
C MET A 319 -13.96 -1.13 2.32
N GLU A 320 -12.97 -0.49 2.93
CA GLU A 320 -12.95 -0.22 4.35
C GLU A 320 -12.32 1.16 4.65
N THR A 321 -12.90 1.88 5.63
CA THR A 321 -12.29 3.09 6.18
C THR A 321 -11.60 2.79 7.51
N TRP A 322 -10.48 3.45 7.73
CA TRP A 322 -9.67 3.28 8.94
C TRP A 322 -9.49 4.62 9.66
N ASN A 323 -9.49 4.56 10.98
CA ASN A 323 -9.04 5.69 11.80
C ASN A 323 -7.52 5.61 11.95
N ASN A 324 -6.87 6.75 12.07
CA ASN A 324 -5.42 6.85 12.35
C ASN A 324 -5.11 6.43 13.79
#